data_eb69d3b42cbf35d90efa675beb90ff40
#
_entry.id   eb69d3b42cbf35d90efa675beb90ff40
#
_cell.length_a   1.000
_cell.length_b   1.000
_cell.length_c   1.000
_cell.angle_alpha   90.00
_cell.angle_beta   90.00
_cell.angle_gamma   90.00
#
_symmetry.space_group_name_H-M   'P 1'
#
loop_
_entity.id
_entity.type
_entity.pdbx_description
1 polymer ?
#
loop_
_entity_poly.entity_id
_entity_poly.type
_entity_poly.pdbx_seq_one_letter_code
_entity_poly.pdbx_strand_id
1 'polypeptide(L)'
;MKPWITVGEALSPDGTRLELVEHDGEYIIRADDLPLMSTRMHFSEVELARLVCNKLRSGAKVMIGGLGLGYTLRSALDLLPKDGTAVQVELVPEVIEWNKGPLAPFAGNPLDDKRSELVQGDVAKAIRGARDVYDSIMLDVDNGPSPLVSERNAWLYTDHGLQAIRGALKNGGRVAIWSADDEPRFMSRMKRNGFRAEKHLIQAHKGKGGIRHVIFTGRKT
;
A
#
# COMPACT_ATOMS: atom_id res chain seq x y z
N MET A 1 10.71 -32.18 -4.26
CA MET A 1 10.15 -30.85 -3.95
C MET A 1 11.33 -29.97 -3.57
N LYS A 2 11.51 -28.79 -4.19
CA LYS A 2 12.61 -27.90 -3.81
C LYS A 2 12.36 -27.36 -2.38
N PRO A 3 13.41 -27.13 -1.57
CA PRO A 3 13.24 -26.56 -0.24
C PRO A 3 12.81 -25.08 -0.32
N TRP A 4 12.16 -24.60 0.72
CA TRP A 4 12.01 -23.16 0.97
C TRP A 4 13.34 -22.59 1.44
N ILE A 5 13.72 -21.43 0.94
CA ILE A 5 14.97 -20.76 1.29
C ILE A 5 14.61 -19.43 1.95
N THR A 6 15.05 -19.21 3.19
CA THR A 6 14.98 -17.91 3.83
C THR A 6 16.03 -17.00 3.20
N VAL A 7 15.60 -15.92 2.58
CA VAL A 7 16.43 -14.94 1.87
C VAL A 7 16.77 -13.76 2.80
N GLY A 8 15.87 -13.43 3.72
CA GLY A 8 16.09 -12.37 4.68
C GLY A 8 15.09 -12.42 5.83
N GLU A 9 15.48 -11.83 6.95
CA GLU A 9 14.64 -11.69 8.15
C GLU A 9 14.65 -10.24 8.61
N ALA A 10 13.54 -9.82 9.23
CA ALA A 10 13.38 -8.50 9.81
C ALA A 10 12.51 -8.60 11.07
N LEU A 11 12.63 -7.61 11.93
CA LEU A 11 11.72 -7.42 13.06
C LEU A 11 11.05 -6.07 12.92
N SER A 12 9.74 -6.08 12.78
CA SER A 12 9.01 -4.82 12.73
C SER A 12 9.01 -4.15 14.12
N PRO A 13 8.81 -2.82 14.19
CA PRO A 13 8.90 -2.11 15.49
C PRO A 13 7.87 -2.51 16.54
N ASP A 14 6.86 -3.31 16.20
CA ASP A 14 5.89 -3.90 17.14
C ASP A 14 6.26 -5.33 17.57
N GLY A 15 7.41 -5.84 17.09
CA GLY A 15 7.92 -7.16 17.42
C GLY A 15 7.49 -8.27 16.48
N THR A 16 6.70 -7.98 15.44
CA THR A 16 6.32 -8.96 14.41
C THR A 16 7.55 -9.39 13.62
N ARG A 17 7.82 -10.69 13.52
CA ARG A 17 8.88 -11.25 12.71
C ARG A 17 8.45 -11.31 11.25
N LEU A 18 9.23 -10.67 10.39
CA LEU A 18 9.05 -10.74 8.93
C LEU A 18 10.14 -11.62 8.33
N GLU A 19 9.75 -12.47 7.39
CA GLU A 19 10.67 -13.30 6.62
C GLU A 19 10.40 -13.14 5.14
N LEU A 20 11.47 -12.92 4.37
CA LEU A 20 11.44 -13.08 2.93
C LEU A 20 11.89 -14.49 2.61
N VAL A 21 11.01 -15.30 2.03
CA VAL A 21 11.32 -16.67 1.61
C VAL A 21 11.18 -16.82 0.10
N GLU A 22 12.00 -17.72 -0.47
CA GLU A 22 11.97 -18.07 -1.90
C GLU A 22 11.64 -19.55 -2.05
N HIS A 23 10.79 -19.87 -3.02
CA HIS A 23 10.51 -21.24 -3.44
C HIS A 23 10.18 -21.27 -4.92
N ASP A 24 11.00 -21.97 -5.69
CA ASP A 24 10.80 -22.19 -7.14
C ASP A 24 10.57 -20.89 -7.95
N GLY A 25 11.36 -19.86 -7.63
CA GLY A 25 11.29 -18.54 -8.25
C GLY A 25 10.14 -17.65 -7.76
N GLU A 26 9.35 -18.09 -6.80
CA GLU A 26 8.36 -17.26 -6.12
C GLU A 26 8.94 -16.73 -4.81
N TYR A 27 8.77 -15.44 -4.58
CA TYR A 27 9.08 -14.82 -3.29
C TYR A 27 7.80 -14.53 -2.51
N ILE A 28 7.88 -14.81 -1.20
CA ILE A 28 6.78 -14.58 -0.25
C ILE A 28 7.33 -13.81 0.95
N ILE A 29 6.65 -12.74 1.35
CA ILE A 29 6.84 -12.14 2.67
C ILE A 29 5.87 -12.81 3.64
N ARG A 30 6.40 -13.31 4.76
CA ARG A 30 5.63 -13.89 5.87
C ARG A 30 5.71 -12.98 7.10
N ALA A 31 4.67 -12.98 7.90
CA ALA A 31 4.67 -12.40 9.26
C ALA A 31 4.29 -13.50 10.24
N ASP A 32 5.15 -13.76 11.23
CA ASP A 32 4.98 -14.82 12.23
C ASP A 32 4.52 -16.14 11.59
N ASP A 33 5.27 -16.58 10.56
CA ASP A 33 5.04 -17.77 9.73
C ASP A 33 3.79 -17.73 8.81
N LEU A 34 2.95 -16.71 8.88
CA LEU A 34 1.79 -16.55 8.01
C LEU A 34 2.14 -15.80 6.72
N PRO A 35 1.78 -16.34 5.52
CA PRO A 35 1.99 -15.62 4.28
C PRO A 35 1.19 -14.31 4.23
N LEU A 36 1.87 -13.18 4.00
CA LEU A 36 1.24 -11.88 3.80
C LEU A 36 1.03 -11.57 2.32
N MET A 37 2.08 -11.73 1.52
CA MET A 37 2.07 -11.36 0.11
C MET A 37 3.05 -12.21 -0.70
N SER A 38 2.79 -12.37 -2.00
CA SER A 38 3.66 -13.14 -2.90
C SER A 38 3.84 -12.48 -4.27
N THR A 39 4.94 -12.79 -4.94
CA THR A 39 5.20 -12.30 -6.30
C THR A 39 4.22 -12.82 -7.34
N ARG A 40 3.44 -13.85 -7.04
CA ARG A 40 2.38 -14.38 -7.92
C ARG A 40 1.00 -13.75 -7.67
N MET A 41 0.72 -13.31 -6.45
CA MET A 41 -0.58 -12.77 -6.06
C MET A 41 -0.43 -11.28 -5.70
N HIS A 42 -0.43 -10.41 -6.71
CA HIS A 42 -0.23 -8.97 -6.55
C HIS A 42 -1.24 -8.12 -7.33
N PHE A 43 -2.30 -8.72 -7.86
CA PHE A 43 -3.23 -7.98 -8.71
C PHE A 43 -4.03 -6.93 -7.93
N SER A 44 -4.33 -7.17 -6.67
CA SER A 44 -5.02 -6.20 -5.80
C SER A 44 -4.19 -4.95 -5.54
N GLU A 45 -2.86 -5.08 -5.39
CA GLU A 45 -1.91 -3.99 -5.21
C GLU A 45 -1.81 -3.13 -6.47
N VAL A 46 -1.83 -3.76 -7.65
CA VAL A 46 -1.90 -3.04 -8.93
C VAL A 46 -3.20 -2.24 -9.04
N GLU A 47 -4.33 -2.84 -8.68
CA GLU A 47 -5.63 -2.18 -8.75
C GLU A 47 -5.78 -1.06 -7.69
N LEU A 48 -5.11 -1.18 -6.54
CA LEU A 48 -5.08 -0.13 -5.53
C LEU A 48 -4.62 1.21 -6.12
N ALA A 49 -3.54 1.20 -6.88
CA ALA A 49 -3.05 2.40 -7.57
C ALA A 49 -3.97 2.82 -8.71
N ARG A 50 -4.47 1.87 -9.53
CA ARG A 50 -5.32 2.18 -10.70
C ARG A 50 -6.61 2.90 -10.32
N LEU A 51 -7.22 2.57 -9.21
CA LEU A 51 -8.46 3.16 -8.76
C LEU A 51 -8.33 4.66 -8.43
N VAL A 52 -7.17 5.11 -7.98
CA VAL A 52 -7.00 6.50 -7.51
C VAL A 52 -5.99 7.32 -8.31
N CYS A 53 -5.08 6.68 -9.07
CA CYS A 53 -4.11 7.38 -9.90
C CYS A 53 -4.56 7.59 -11.36
N ASN A 54 -5.74 7.09 -11.74
CA ASN A 54 -6.26 7.31 -13.09
C ASN A 54 -6.55 8.80 -13.31
N LYS A 55 -6.03 9.38 -14.41
CA LYS A 55 -6.21 10.79 -14.82
C LYS A 55 -5.55 11.81 -13.87
N LEU A 56 -4.38 11.52 -13.34
CA LEU A 56 -3.54 12.48 -12.64
C LEU A 56 -3.08 13.59 -13.60
N ARG A 57 -2.95 14.81 -13.07
CA ARG A 57 -2.49 15.97 -13.85
C ARG A 57 -0.97 16.11 -13.77
N SER A 58 -0.39 16.88 -14.69
CA SER A 58 1.02 17.33 -14.66
C SER A 58 1.39 17.83 -13.25
N GLY A 59 2.57 17.45 -12.76
CA GLY A 59 3.05 17.79 -11.42
C GLY A 59 2.31 17.07 -10.27
N ALA A 60 1.55 16.01 -10.54
CA ALA A 60 0.84 15.28 -9.50
C ALA A 60 1.79 14.66 -8.49
N LYS A 61 1.43 14.75 -7.21
CA LYS A 61 2.16 14.11 -6.11
C LYS A 61 1.27 13.06 -5.45
N VAL A 62 1.76 11.83 -5.37
CA VAL A 62 1.04 10.73 -4.71
C VAL A 62 1.84 10.19 -3.53
N MET A 63 1.16 9.61 -2.54
CA MET A 63 1.80 8.91 -1.42
C MET A 63 1.37 7.45 -1.42
N ILE A 64 2.34 6.57 -1.16
CA ILE A 64 2.11 5.15 -0.93
C ILE A 64 2.64 4.81 0.46
N GLY A 65 1.79 4.30 1.33
CA GLY A 65 2.16 3.74 2.63
C GLY A 65 2.22 2.23 2.54
N GLY A 66 3.37 1.67 2.92
CA GLY A 66 3.72 0.26 2.73
C GLY A 66 4.36 0.01 1.37
N LEU A 67 5.54 -0.60 1.36
CA LEU A 67 6.26 -0.95 0.13
C LEU A 67 5.97 -2.40 -0.29
N GLY A 68 5.95 -3.32 0.69
CA GLY A 68 5.73 -4.73 0.44
C GLY A 68 6.65 -5.29 -0.64
N LEU A 69 6.07 -5.78 -1.74
CA LEU A 69 6.79 -6.27 -2.91
C LEU A 69 6.97 -5.22 -4.02
N GLY A 70 6.56 -3.96 -3.80
CA GLY A 70 6.75 -2.84 -4.71
C GLY A 70 5.71 -2.70 -5.83
N TYR A 71 4.69 -3.55 -5.90
CA TYR A 71 3.72 -3.53 -7.00
C TYR A 71 2.80 -2.32 -6.98
N THR A 72 2.38 -1.85 -5.80
CA THR A 72 1.58 -0.62 -5.68
C THR A 72 2.38 0.59 -6.17
N LEU A 73 3.65 0.70 -5.79
CA LEU A 73 4.54 1.76 -6.26
C LEU A 73 4.73 1.69 -7.78
N ARG A 74 5.03 0.50 -8.33
CA ARG A 74 5.18 0.33 -9.79
C ARG A 74 3.93 0.76 -10.54
N SER A 75 2.76 0.29 -10.11
CA SER A 75 1.50 0.66 -10.74
C SER A 75 1.20 2.16 -10.65
N ALA A 76 1.54 2.80 -9.53
CA ALA A 76 1.40 4.24 -9.38
C ALA A 76 2.32 5.00 -10.35
N LEU A 77 3.59 4.58 -10.47
CA LEU A 77 4.57 5.18 -11.40
C LEU A 77 4.17 5.03 -12.86
N ASP A 78 3.55 3.90 -13.25
CA ASP A 78 3.05 3.68 -14.62
C ASP A 78 1.91 4.64 -15.01
N LEU A 79 1.15 5.12 -14.02
CA LEU A 79 0.02 6.04 -14.19
C LEU A 79 0.40 7.51 -13.96
N LEU A 80 1.53 7.73 -13.31
CA LEU A 80 2.00 9.06 -12.92
C LEU A 80 2.54 9.81 -14.15
N PRO A 81 2.22 11.10 -14.32
CA PRO A 81 2.85 11.94 -15.34
C PRO A 81 4.38 11.96 -15.23
N LYS A 82 5.08 12.32 -16.31
CA LYS A 82 6.56 12.35 -16.34
C LYS A 82 7.18 13.28 -15.31
N ASP A 83 6.47 14.34 -14.95
CA ASP A 83 6.84 15.37 -13.97
C ASP A 83 6.17 15.17 -12.61
N GLY A 84 5.51 14.03 -12.40
CA GLY A 84 4.89 13.68 -11.13
C GLY A 84 5.87 13.05 -10.15
N THR A 85 5.46 12.93 -8.89
CA THR A 85 6.25 12.36 -7.80
C THR A 85 5.45 11.31 -7.04
N ALA A 86 6.06 10.15 -6.77
CA ALA A 86 5.54 9.09 -5.91
C ALA A 86 6.35 9.05 -4.62
N VAL A 87 5.76 9.45 -3.50
CA VAL A 87 6.36 9.34 -2.17
C VAL A 87 6.03 7.98 -1.59
N GLN A 88 7.02 7.10 -1.55
CA GLN A 88 6.92 5.78 -0.93
C GLN A 88 7.35 5.85 0.52
N VAL A 89 6.46 5.53 1.45
CA VAL A 89 6.75 5.46 2.88
C VAL A 89 6.79 4.01 3.31
N GLU A 90 7.93 3.58 3.89
CA GLU A 90 8.12 2.23 4.40
C GLU A 90 8.75 2.28 5.79
N LEU A 91 8.21 1.50 6.72
CA LEU A 91 8.62 1.51 8.12
C LEU A 91 9.83 0.61 8.37
N VAL A 92 9.88 -0.55 7.71
CA VAL A 92 10.85 -1.62 7.95
C VAL A 92 12.02 -1.49 6.98
N PRO A 93 13.24 -1.17 7.45
CA PRO A 93 14.39 -0.94 6.57
C PRO A 93 14.76 -2.17 5.73
N GLU A 94 14.59 -3.37 6.27
CA GLU A 94 14.89 -4.61 5.56
C GLU A 94 13.97 -4.83 4.35
N VAL A 95 12.70 -4.43 4.45
CA VAL A 95 11.77 -4.47 3.30
C VAL A 95 12.26 -3.55 2.18
N ILE A 96 12.84 -2.39 2.53
CA ILE A 96 13.48 -1.50 1.56
C ILE A 96 14.66 -2.19 0.90
N GLU A 97 15.54 -2.82 1.68
CA GLU A 97 16.73 -3.51 1.15
C GLU A 97 16.33 -4.72 0.28
N TRP A 98 15.28 -5.46 0.64
CA TRP A 98 14.75 -6.52 -0.21
C TRP A 98 14.27 -5.99 -1.57
N ASN A 99 13.66 -4.82 -1.60
CA ASN A 99 13.20 -4.17 -2.84
C ASN A 99 14.33 -3.50 -3.65
N LYS A 100 15.48 -3.25 -3.05
CA LYS A 100 16.71 -2.86 -3.78
C LYS A 100 17.50 -4.07 -4.28
N GLY A 101 17.27 -5.25 -3.73
CA GLY A 101 17.95 -6.50 -4.02
C GLY A 101 17.06 -7.53 -4.70
N PRO A 102 16.75 -8.66 -4.02
CA PRO A 102 16.11 -9.82 -4.66
C PRO A 102 14.71 -9.56 -5.21
N LEU A 103 13.96 -8.62 -4.65
CA LEU A 103 12.60 -8.28 -5.10
C LEU A 103 12.56 -7.26 -6.23
N ALA A 104 13.59 -6.45 -6.41
CA ALA A 104 13.62 -5.35 -7.37
C ALA A 104 13.14 -5.72 -8.80
N PRO A 105 13.60 -6.84 -9.40
CA PRO A 105 13.19 -7.20 -10.77
C PRO A 105 11.72 -7.55 -10.92
N PHE A 106 11.06 -8.05 -9.86
CA PHE A 106 9.68 -8.53 -9.93
C PHE A 106 8.68 -7.40 -10.14
N ALA A 107 8.95 -6.22 -9.55
CA ALA A 107 8.15 -5.01 -9.76
C ALA A 107 8.81 -4.03 -10.76
N GLY A 108 9.84 -4.46 -11.51
CA GLY A 108 10.52 -3.63 -12.50
C GLY A 108 11.30 -2.46 -11.88
N ASN A 109 12.00 -2.70 -10.78
CA ASN A 109 12.89 -1.76 -10.08
C ASN A 109 12.21 -0.40 -9.76
N PRO A 110 11.07 -0.37 -9.04
CA PRO A 110 10.31 0.86 -8.89
C PRO A 110 11.03 1.92 -8.04
N LEU A 111 11.96 1.51 -7.17
CA LEU A 111 12.75 2.45 -6.37
C LEU A 111 13.83 3.18 -7.17
N ASP A 112 14.22 2.68 -8.35
CA ASP A 112 15.19 3.32 -9.25
C ASP A 112 14.53 4.37 -10.18
N ASP A 113 13.20 4.45 -10.21
CA ASP A 113 12.50 5.47 -11.00
C ASP A 113 12.74 6.86 -10.36
N LYS A 114 13.20 7.81 -11.20
CA LYS A 114 13.53 9.19 -10.76
C LYS A 114 12.35 9.94 -10.12
N ARG A 115 11.12 9.47 -10.33
CA ARG A 115 9.89 10.03 -9.75
C ARG A 115 9.58 9.42 -8.38
N SER A 116 10.31 8.39 -7.97
CA SER A 116 10.14 7.72 -6.68
C SER A 116 10.95 8.45 -5.60
N GLU A 117 10.28 8.95 -4.58
CA GLU A 117 10.88 9.50 -3.36
C GLU A 117 10.66 8.52 -2.21
N LEU A 118 11.72 7.83 -1.78
CA LEU A 118 11.65 6.89 -0.66
C LEU A 118 11.80 7.62 0.67
N VAL A 119 10.87 7.37 1.58
CA VAL A 119 10.88 7.85 2.97
C VAL A 119 10.82 6.65 3.90
N GLN A 120 11.93 6.35 4.59
CA GLN A 120 11.91 5.38 5.67
C GLN A 120 11.24 5.98 6.90
N GLY A 121 10.09 5.44 7.32
CA GLY A 121 9.35 5.93 8.47
C GLY A 121 7.90 5.49 8.54
N ASP A 122 7.21 6.04 9.53
CA ASP A 122 5.81 5.78 9.82
C ASP A 122 4.89 6.64 8.93
N VAL A 123 4.05 5.98 8.13
CA VAL A 123 3.09 6.63 7.23
C VAL A 123 2.09 7.52 7.99
N ALA A 124 1.69 7.13 9.21
CA ALA A 124 0.79 7.94 10.02
C ALA A 124 1.44 9.29 10.41
N LYS A 125 2.76 9.30 10.69
CA LYS A 125 3.52 10.54 10.93
C LYS A 125 3.61 11.39 9.66
N ALA A 126 3.89 10.77 8.51
CA ALA A 126 3.97 11.46 7.23
C ALA A 126 2.64 12.13 6.86
N ILE A 127 1.51 11.44 7.08
CA ILE A 127 0.17 11.96 6.83
C ILE A 127 -0.16 13.13 7.78
N ARG A 128 0.14 13.01 9.08
CA ARG A 128 -0.12 14.07 10.06
C ARG A 128 0.63 15.37 9.75
N GLY A 129 1.82 15.27 9.17
CA GLY A 129 2.65 16.43 8.76
C GLY A 129 2.22 17.10 7.45
N ALA A 130 1.31 16.50 6.68
CA ALA A 130 0.93 16.99 5.37
C ALA A 130 -0.39 17.79 5.38
N ARG A 131 -0.47 18.81 4.53
CA ARG A 131 -1.70 19.60 4.32
C ARG A 131 -1.81 19.99 2.84
N ASP A 132 -2.88 19.53 2.18
CA ASP A 132 -3.19 19.82 0.77
C ASP A 132 -2.00 19.54 -0.20
N VAL A 133 -1.29 18.42 0.02
CA VAL A 133 -0.08 18.04 -0.71
C VAL A 133 -0.35 17.01 -1.79
N TYR A 134 -1.17 15.99 -1.49
CA TYR A 134 -1.27 14.80 -2.32
C TYR A 134 -2.51 14.80 -3.20
N ASP A 135 -2.33 14.44 -4.46
CA ASP A 135 -3.44 14.17 -5.39
C ASP A 135 -4.07 12.82 -5.11
N SER A 136 -3.26 11.84 -4.66
CA SER A 136 -3.73 10.53 -4.21
C SER A 136 -2.90 9.98 -3.07
N ILE A 137 -3.54 9.22 -2.17
CA ILE A 137 -2.90 8.46 -1.09
C ILE A 137 -3.34 7.01 -1.21
N MET A 138 -2.41 6.08 -1.19
CA MET A 138 -2.63 4.64 -1.19
C MET A 138 -2.09 4.05 0.11
N LEU A 139 -2.92 3.29 0.83
CA LEU A 139 -2.53 2.63 2.08
C LEU A 139 -2.59 1.12 1.89
N ASP A 140 -1.42 0.51 1.93
CA ASP A 140 -1.15 -0.91 1.77
C ASP A 140 -0.23 -1.37 2.91
N VAL A 141 -0.64 -1.08 4.15
CA VAL A 141 0.22 -1.18 5.35
C VAL A 141 -0.14 -2.33 6.28
N ASP A 142 -1.38 -2.84 6.20
CA ASP A 142 -1.92 -3.91 7.05
C ASP A 142 -3.01 -4.69 6.31
N ASN A 143 -3.64 -5.61 7.04
CA ASN A 143 -4.83 -6.30 6.53
C ASN A 143 -6.09 -5.42 6.51
N GLY A 144 -5.95 -4.10 6.60
CA GLY A 144 -7.03 -3.13 6.45
C GLY A 144 -7.56 -2.55 7.77
N PRO A 145 -8.82 -2.04 7.77
CA PRO A 145 -9.43 -1.39 8.93
C PRO A 145 -9.60 -2.27 10.18
N SER A 146 -9.49 -3.60 10.05
CA SER A 146 -9.37 -4.56 11.15
C SER A 146 -7.97 -5.16 11.14
N PRO A 147 -6.96 -4.48 11.71
CA PRO A 147 -5.57 -4.91 11.61
C PRO A 147 -5.36 -6.23 12.33
N LEU A 148 -4.86 -7.24 11.61
CA LEU A 148 -4.46 -8.53 12.16
C LEU A 148 -3.00 -8.54 12.61
N VAL A 149 -2.18 -7.59 12.13
CA VAL A 149 -0.71 -7.63 12.26
C VAL A 149 -0.16 -6.48 13.09
N SER A 150 -0.82 -5.31 13.14
CA SER A 150 -0.30 -4.16 13.90
C SER A 150 -1.39 -3.24 14.44
N GLU A 151 -1.41 -3.05 15.77
CA GLU A 151 -2.26 -2.03 16.40
C GLU A 151 -1.82 -0.59 16.04
N ARG A 152 -0.59 -0.38 15.57
CA ARG A 152 -0.03 0.94 15.26
C ARG A 152 -0.78 1.64 14.13
N ASN A 153 -1.15 0.89 13.10
CA ASN A 153 -1.86 1.46 11.95
C ASN A 153 -3.37 1.60 12.19
N ALA A 154 -3.90 1.05 13.29
CA ALA A 154 -5.31 1.16 13.65
C ALA A 154 -5.77 2.64 13.68
N TRP A 155 -4.88 3.56 14.07
CA TRP A 155 -5.16 4.99 14.07
C TRP A 155 -5.57 5.53 12.69
N LEU A 156 -4.96 5.03 11.60
CA LEU A 156 -5.27 5.47 10.22
C LEU A 156 -6.75 5.26 9.86
N TYR A 157 -7.38 4.28 10.46
CA TYR A 157 -8.75 3.87 10.19
C TYR A 157 -9.76 4.49 11.16
N THR A 158 -9.31 5.29 12.14
CA THR A 158 -10.17 6.07 13.05
C THR A 158 -10.71 7.33 12.36
N ASP A 159 -11.66 8.01 13.00
CA ASP A 159 -12.14 9.30 12.52
C ASP A 159 -11.00 10.34 12.45
N HIS A 160 -10.10 10.38 13.42
CA HIS A 160 -8.92 11.26 13.42
C HIS A 160 -7.94 10.93 12.28
N GLY A 161 -7.68 9.65 12.01
CA GLY A 161 -6.85 9.22 10.91
C GLY A 161 -7.43 9.62 9.56
N LEU A 162 -8.73 9.38 9.37
CA LEU A 162 -9.44 9.77 8.13
C LEU A 162 -9.47 11.29 7.94
N GLN A 163 -9.62 12.08 9.01
CA GLN A 163 -9.51 13.54 8.95
C GLN A 163 -8.10 13.99 8.56
N ALA A 164 -7.05 13.34 9.10
CA ALA A 164 -5.67 13.63 8.72
C ALA A 164 -5.39 13.28 7.25
N ILE A 165 -5.83 12.10 6.78
CA ILE A 165 -5.76 11.70 5.36
C ILE A 165 -6.47 12.75 4.50
N ARG A 166 -7.69 13.15 4.88
CA ARG A 166 -8.43 14.19 4.17
C ARG A 166 -7.69 15.53 4.17
N GLY A 167 -7.05 15.89 5.27
CA GLY A 167 -6.23 17.10 5.38
C GLY A 167 -4.99 17.08 4.49
N ALA A 168 -4.36 15.91 4.34
CA ALA A 168 -3.17 15.72 3.50
C ALA A 168 -3.50 15.73 1.99
N LEU A 169 -4.72 15.35 1.62
CA LEU A 169 -5.20 15.37 0.24
C LEU A 169 -5.54 16.79 -0.23
N LYS A 170 -5.18 17.11 -1.47
CA LYS A 170 -5.68 18.29 -2.20
C LYS A 170 -7.20 18.22 -2.39
N ASN A 171 -7.83 19.33 -2.74
CA ASN A 171 -9.27 19.35 -3.07
C ASN A 171 -9.56 18.42 -4.26
N GLY A 172 -10.53 17.51 -4.08
CA GLY A 172 -10.85 16.48 -5.05
C GLY A 172 -9.86 15.31 -5.11
N GLY A 173 -8.84 15.33 -4.26
CA GLY A 173 -7.86 14.24 -4.10
C GLY A 173 -8.52 12.94 -3.62
N ARG A 174 -7.84 11.82 -3.81
CA ARG A 174 -8.40 10.48 -3.59
C ARG A 174 -7.55 9.68 -2.62
N VAL A 175 -8.19 8.81 -1.86
CA VAL A 175 -7.53 7.78 -1.06
C VAL A 175 -7.99 6.40 -1.50
N ALA A 176 -7.08 5.43 -1.50
CA ALA A 176 -7.38 4.01 -1.59
C ALA A 176 -6.77 3.28 -0.40
N ILE A 177 -7.53 2.39 0.20
CA ILE A 177 -7.13 1.61 1.38
C ILE A 177 -7.40 0.14 1.05
N TRP A 178 -6.33 -0.65 1.06
CA TRP A 178 -6.41 -2.09 0.87
C TRP A 178 -6.90 -2.77 2.16
N SER A 179 -7.68 -3.83 2.02
CA SER A 179 -8.19 -4.64 3.13
C SER A 179 -8.32 -6.11 2.73
N ALA A 180 -7.89 -7.00 3.60
CA ALA A 180 -8.12 -8.42 3.44
C ALA A 180 -9.61 -8.76 3.50
N ASP A 181 -10.35 -8.07 4.37
CA ASP A 181 -11.75 -8.35 4.66
C ASP A 181 -12.68 -7.16 4.37
N ASP A 182 -13.96 -7.46 4.24
CA ASP A 182 -15.01 -6.43 4.12
C ASP A 182 -15.37 -5.88 5.51
N GLU A 183 -15.22 -4.57 5.66
CA GLU A 183 -15.56 -3.81 6.86
C GLU A 183 -16.71 -2.82 6.57
N PRO A 184 -17.98 -3.27 6.65
CA PRO A 184 -19.13 -2.43 6.27
C PRO A 184 -19.24 -1.12 7.04
N ARG A 185 -18.80 -1.10 8.31
CA ARG A 185 -18.80 0.10 9.16
C ARG A 185 -17.77 1.13 8.71
N PHE A 186 -16.70 0.70 8.06
CA PHE A 186 -15.64 1.59 7.59
C PHE A 186 -16.11 2.50 6.46
N MET A 187 -16.90 2.00 5.53
CA MET A 187 -17.55 2.84 4.50
C MET A 187 -18.35 3.99 5.10
N SER A 188 -19.14 3.70 6.13
CA SER A 188 -19.94 4.73 6.82
C SER A 188 -19.04 5.74 7.53
N ARG A 189 -17.92 5.27 8.13
CA ARG A 189 -16.90 6.14 8.75
C ARG A 189 -16.26 7.06 7.73
N MET A 190 -15.82 6.57 6.57
CA MET A 190 -15.27 7.39 5.50
C MET A 190 -16.26 8.50 5.06
N LYS A 191 -17.53 8.13 4.86
CA LYS A 191 -18.58 9.12 4.46
C LYS A 191 -18.76 10.21 5.50
N ARG A 192 -18.83 9.87 6.80
CA ARG A 192 -18.95 10.85 7.89
C ARG A 192 -17.76 11.80 7.97
N ASN A 193 -16.57 11.35 7.53
CA ASN A 193 -15.35 12.14 7.51
C ASN A 193 -15.12 12.91 6.19
N GLY A 194 -16.17 13.11 5.37
CA GLY A 194 -16.12 13.99 4.19
C GLY A 194 -15.49 13.34 2.97
N PHE A 195 -15.64 12.01 2.83
CA PHE A 195 -15.28 11.31 1.61
C PHE A 195 -16.54 10.84 0.84
N ARG A 196 -16.53 11.03 -0.46
CA ARG A 196 -17.36 10.22 -1.35
C ARG A 196 -16.71 8.85 -1.47
N ALA A 197 -17.20 7.89 -0.68
CA ALA A 197 -16.58 6.59 -0.53
C ALA A 197 -17.27 5.51 -1.37
N GLU A 198 -16.45 4.60 -1.94
CA GLU A 198 -16.86 3.44 -2.73
C GLU A 198 -16.06 2.21 -2.26
N LYS A 199 -16.62 1.01 -2.49
CA LYS A 199 -15.99 -0.27 -2.19
C LYS A 199 -15.85 -1.09 -3.46
N HIS A 200 -14.68 -1.70 -3.63
CA HIS A 200 -14.34 -2.54 -4.77
C HIS A 200 -13.90 -3.92 -4.28
N LEU A 201 -14.50 -4.98 -4.83
CA LEU A 201 -14.07 -6.36 -4.60
C LEU A 201 -13.09 -6.75 -5.71
N ILE A 202 -11.84 -6.97 -5.35
CA ILE A 202 -10.75 -7.25 -6.28
C ILE A 202 -10.22 -8.66 -6.04
N GLN A 203 -9.93 -9.39 -7.11
CA GLN A 203 -9.28 -10.69 -7.00
C GLN A 203 -7.80 -10.53 -6.67
N ALA A 204 -7.22 -11.45 -5.88
CA ALA A 204 -5.80 -11.44 -5.56
C ALA A 204 -4.91 -11.73 -6.80
N HIS A 205 -5.46 -12.40 -7.82
CA HIS A 205 -4.76 -12.70 -9.09
C HIS A 205 -5.66 -12.47 -10.30
N LYS A 206 -5.07 -12.31 -11.49
CA LYS A 206 -5.83 -12.24 -12.74
C LYS A 206 -6.51 -13.59 -13.03
N GLY A 207 -7.83 -13.63 -13.07
CA GLY A 207 -8.60 -14.82 -13.39
C GLY A 207 -9.99 -14.81 -12.76
N LYS A 208 -10.77 -15.89 -12.98
CA LYS A 208 -12.07 -16.08 -12.35
C LYS A 208 -11.92 -17.03 -11.14
N GLY A 209 -12.49 -16.64 -10.00
CA GLY A 209 -12.43 -17.41 -8.74
C GLY A 209 -11.21 -17.11 -7.87
N GLY A 210 -11.17 -17.64 -6.66
CA GLY A 210 -10.09 -17.47 -5.68
C GLY A 210 -10.32 -16.39 -4.63
N ILE A 211 -9.25 -16.05 -3.91
CA ILE A 211 -9.24 -15.06 -2.83
C ILE A 211 -9.59 -13.68 -3.38
N ARG A 212 -10.46 -12.98 -2.67
CA ARG A 212 -10.83 -11.59 -2.98
C ARG A 212 -10.42 -10.70 -1.84
N HIS A 213 -9.88 -9.54 -2.20
CA HIS A 213 -9.58 -8.44 -1.29
C HIS A 213 -10.56 -7.30 -1.50
N VAL A 214 -10.63 -6.42 -0.55
CA VAL A 214 -11.46 -5.22 -0.62
C VAL A 214 -10.57 -4.00 -0.76
N ILE A 215 -10.91 -3.10 -1.68
CA ILE A 215 -10.30 -1.78 -1.73
C ILE A 215 -11.39 -0.76 -1.42
N PHE A 216 -11.20 -0.01 -0.35
CA PHE A 216 -12.03 1.15 -0.04
C PHE A 216 -11.42 2.39 -0.70
N THR A 217 -12.19 3.08 -1.53
CA THR A 217 -11.77 4.35 -2.11
C THR A 217 -12.59 5.51 -1.55
N GLY A 218 -11.96 6.68 -1.44
CA GLY A 218 -12.62 7.90 -1.02
C GLY A 218 -12.11 9.10 -1.81
N ARG A 219 -13.03 9.95 -2.30
CA ARG A 219 -12.70 11.24 -2.89
C ARG A 219 -13.02 12.33 -1.89
N LYS A 220 -12.05 13.23 -1.62
CA LYS A 220 -12.26 14.43 -0.78
C LYS A 220 -13.29 15.35 -1.46
N THR A 221 -14.37 15.62 -0.74
CA THR A 221 -15.42 16.57 -1.15
C THR A 221 -15.20 17.93 -0.50
#